data_617bba94db4bf9285ee6108dd0bd502a
#
_entry.id   617bba94db4bf9285ee6108dd0bd502a
#
_cell.length_a   1.000
_cell.length_b   1.000
_cell.length_c   1.000
_cell.angle_alpha   90.00
_cell.angle_beta   90.00
_cell.angle_gamma   90.00
#
_symmetry.space_group_name_H-M   'P 1'
#
loop_
_entity.id
_entity.type
_entity.pdbx_description
1 polymer ?
#
loop_
_entity_poly.entity_id
_entity_poly.type
_entity_poly.pdbx_seq_one_letter_code
_entity_poly.pdbx_strand_id
1 'polypeptide(L)'
;TVTLDFALVRLTGVIDKLLVYPEQMQKNLDKLGGLVHSQRVLLALTQKGASREDAYRLVQRNAMPVWRGEGNFLELLKADADVKKYLTDAEIEERFDLGYHTKHAPLCPSDAPADANAHCTRAPPS
;
A
#
# COMPACT_ATOMS: atom_id res chain seq x y z
N THR A 1 -7.37 27.13 27.08
CA THR A 1 -5.92 27.05 26.77
C THR A 1 -5.21 26.00 27.61
N VAL A 2 -5.36 25.98 28.95
CA VAL A 2 -4.69 25.02 29.84
C VAL A 2 -4.98 23.56 29.46
N THR A 3 -6.22 23.22 29.14
CA THR A 3 -6.60 21.86 28.74
C THR A 3 -5.95 21.44 27.43
N LEU A 4 -5.86 22.35 26.47
CA LEU A 4 -5.21 22.08 25.18
C LEU A 4 -3.70 21.90 25.36
N ASP A 5 -3.06 22.73 26.16
CA ASP A 5 -1.65 22.62 26.48
C ASP A 5 -1.34 21.28 27.15
N PHE A 6 -2.12 20.90 28.15
CA PHE A 6 -2.01 19.59 28.79
C PHE A 6 -2.15 18.43 27.78
N ALA A 7 -3.13 18.51 26.86
CA ALA A 7 -3.34 17.47 25.85
C ALA A 7 -2.15 17.36 24.87
N LEU A 8 -1.60 18.50 24.44
CA LEU A 8 -0.45 18.53 23.55
C LEU A 8 0.81 17.97 24.21
N VAL A 9 1.09 18.34 25.45
CA VAL A 9 2.23 17.79 26.20
C VAL A 9 2.11 16.27 26.36
N ARG A 10 0.92 15.77 26.66
CA ARG A 10 0.65 14.32 26.74
C ARG A 10 0.86 13.62 25.39
N LEU A 11 0.34 14.21 24.31
CA LEU A 11 0.49 13.67 22.95
C LEU A 11 1.95 13.64 22.52
N THR A 12 2.70 14.71 22.78
CA THR A 12 4.15 14.77 22.52
C THR A 12 4.87 13.62 23.24
N GLY A 13 4.58 13.41 24.52
CA GLY A 13 5.20 12.32 25.28
C GLY A 13 4.84 10.91 24.77
N VAL A 14 3.69 10.74 24.13
CA VAL A 14 3.31 9.47 23.46
C VAL A 14 4.11 9.29 22.16
N ILE A 15 4.23 10.34 21.36
CA ILE A 15 4.95 10.30 20.09
C ILE A 15 6.45 10.07 20.31
N ASP A 16 7.06 10.76 21.28
CA ASP A 16 8.49 10.60 21.61
C ASP A 16 8.85 9.17 22.05
N LYS A 17 7.89 8.48 22.65
CA LYS A 17 8.05 7.09 23.12
C LYS A 17 7.47 6.05 22.16
N LEU A 18 7.10 6.46 20.97
CA LEU A 18 6.52 5.55 19.96
C LEU A 18 7.58 4.53 19.51
N LEU A 19 7.29 3.27 19.74
CA LEU A 19 8.11 2.16 19.24
C LEU A 19 7.54 1.68 17.90
N VAL A 20 8.35 1.78 16.87
CA VAL A 20 7.99 1.29 15.53
C VAL A 20 8.72 -0.02 15.27
N TYR A 21 7.99 -1.05 14.87
CA TYR A 21 8.52 -2.36 14.50
C TYR A 21 8.34 -2.60 13.00
N PRO A 22 9.26 -2.14 12.14
CA PRO A 22 9.12 -2.24 10.68
C PRO A 22 8.94 -3.68 10.20
N GLU A 23 9.68 -4.62 10.79
CA GLU A 23 9.57 -6.05 10.44
C GLU A 23 8.17 -6.61 10.72
N GLN A 24 7.56 -6.21 11.84
CA GLN A 24 6.20 -6.65 12.17
C GLN A 24 5.17 -6.00 11.26
N MET A 25 5.38 -4.75 10.85
CA MET A 25 4.53 -4.08 9.87
C MET A 25 4.57 -4.79 8.52
N GLN A 26 5.77 -5.17 8.06
CA GLN A 26 5.94 -5.94 6.83
C GLN A 26 5.23 -7.30 6.92
N LYS A 27 5.46 -8.06 8.00
CA LYS A 27 4.76 -9.33 8.24
C LYS A 27 3.24 -9.19 8.23
N ASN A 28 2.71 -8.09 8.74
CA ASN A 28 1.27 -7.83 8.73
C ASN A 28 0.73 -7.56 7.32
N LEU A 29 1.50 -6.91 6.45
CA LEU A 29 1.15 -6.71 5.04
C LEU A 29 1.17 -8.06 4.29
N ASP A 30 2.19 -8.88 4.54
CA ASP A 30 2.36 -10.16 3.87
C ASP A 30 1.37 -11.23 4.34
N LYS A 31 0.84 -11.07 5.57
CA LYS A 31 -0.09 -12.02 6.20
C LYS A 31 -1.31 -12.35 5.34
N LEU A 32 -1.79 -11.41 4.55
CA LEU A 32 -2.95 -11.58 3.67
C LEU A 32 -2.56 -11.98 2.22
N GLY A 33 -1.33 -12.47 1.99
CA GLY A 33 -0.91 -13.00 0.70
C GLY A 33 -1.09 -12.02 -0.47
N GLY A 34 -0.94 -10.72 -0.21
CA GLY A 34 -1.05 -9.68 -1.24
C GLY A 34 -2.47 -9.17 -1.52
N LEU A 35 -3.51 -9.61 -0.79
CA LEU A 35 -4.89 -9.12 -0.96
C LEU A 35 -5.05 -7.60 -0.81
N VAL A 36 -4.13 -6.94 -0.12
CA VAL A 36 -4.04 -5.48 0.01
C VAL A 36 -4.06 -4.79 -1.37
N HIS A 37 -3.50 -5.43 -2.40
CA HIS A 37 -3.41 -4.89 -3.76
C HIS A 37 -4.64 -5.16 -4.64
N SER A 38 -5.65 -5.89 -4.15
CA SER A 38 -6.84 -6.28 -4.93
C SER A 38 -7.56 -5.11 -5.59
N GLN A 39 -7.67 -3.96 -4.89
CA GLN A 39 -8.27 -2.75 -5.43
C GLN A 39 -7.48 -2.19 -6.63
N ARG A 40 -6.15 -2.21 -6.58
CA ARG A 40 -5.32 -1.74 -7.69
C ARG A 40 -5.46 -2.62 -8.93
N VAL A 41 -5.54 -3.93 -8.73
CA VAL A 41 -5.76 -4.90 -9.80
C VAL A 41 -7.14 -4.69 -10.43
N LEU A 42 -8.18 -4.50 -9.62
CA LEU A 42 -9.53 -4.20 -10.10
C LEU A 42 -9.56 -2.95 -10.97
N LEU A 43 -8.93 -1.87 -10.52
CA LEU A 43 -8.84 -0.62 -11.28
C LEU A 43 -8.07 -0.80 -12.59
N ALA A 44 -6.97 -1.56 -12.58
CA ALA A 44 -6.20 -1.84 -13.78
C ALA A 44 -7.01 -2.63 -14.82
N LEU A 45 -7.78 -3.63 -14.40
CA LEU A 45 -8.69 -4.38 -15.28
C LEU A 45 -9.76 -3.49 -15.92
N THR A 46 -10.37 -2.61 -15.13
CA THR A 46 -11.37 -1.67 -15.67
C THR A 46 -10.77 -0.64 -16.62
N GLN A 47 -9.56 -0.17 -16.38
CA GLN A 47 -8.83 0.73 -17.29
C GLN A 47 -8.49 0.07 -18.63
N LYS A 48 -8.32 -1.25 -18.65
CA LYS A 48 -8.07 -2.05 -19.87
C LYS A 48 -9.36 -2.46 -20.61
N GLY A 49 -10.52 -1.98 -20.15
CA GLY A 49 -11.80 -2.17 -20.83
C GLY A 49 -12.64 -3.33 -20.28
N ALA A 50 -12.26 -3.97 -19.19
CA ALA A 50 -13.14 -4.90 -18.51
C ALA A 50 -14.31 -4.18 -17.87
N SER A 51 -15.52 -4.76 -17.90
CA SER A 51 -16.63 -4.21 -17.15
C SER A 51 -16.31 -4.26 -15.64
N ARG A 52 -16.87 -3.32 -14.87
CA ARG A 52 -16.64 -3.30 -13.42
C ARG A 52 -17.09 -4.60 -12.75
N GLU A 53 -18.17 -5.19 -13.23
CA GLU A 53 -18.71 -6.43 -12.69
C GLU A 53 -17.80 -7.64 -13.01
N ASP A 54 -17.27 -7.69 -14.24
CA ASP A 54 -16.35 -8.75 -14.65
C ASP A 54 -15.02 -8.62 -13.92
N ALA A 55 -14.47 -7.42 -13.82
CA ALA A 55 -13.25 -7.16 -13.06
C ALA A 55 -13.43 -7.58 -11.60
N TYR A 56 -14.57 -7.26 -10.98
CA TYR A 56 -14.86 -7.65 -9.61
C TYR A 56 -14.93 -9.19 -9.47
N ARG A 57 -15.62 -9.87 -10.39
CA ARG A 57 -15.71 -11.35 -10.39
C ARG A 57 -14.35 -12.02 -10.51
N LEU A 58 -13.49 -11.51 -11.41
CA LEU A 58 -12.14 -12.02 -11.62
C LEU A 58 -11.29 -11.85 -10.36
N VAL A 59 -11.29 -10.65 -9.78
CA VAL A 59 -10.54 -10.36 -8.56
C VAL A 59 -11.06 -11.21 -7.39
N GLN A 60 -12.38 -11.31 -7.20
CA GLN A 60 -12.98 -12.07 -6.12
C GLN A 60 -12.68 -13.57 -6.25
N ARG A 61 -12.76 -14.12 -7.47
CA ARG A 61 -12.46 -15.54 -7.73
C ARG A 61 -11.04 -15.90 -7.27
N ASN A 62 -10.07 -15.02 -7.50
CA ASN A 62 -8.68 -15.22 -7.11
C ASN A 62 -8.41 -14.84 -5.64
N ALA A 63 -9.17 -13.91 -5.08
CA ALA A 63 -8.99 -13.46 -3.71
C ALA A 63 -9.54 -14.47 -2.67
N MET A 64 -10.60 -15.20 -3.00
CA MET A 64 -11.23 -16.14 -2.05
C MET A 64 -10.33 -17.31 -1.63
N PRO A 65 -9.59 -17.98 -2.54
CA PRO A 65 -8.62 -18.99 -2.14
C PRO A 65 -7.52 -18.42 -1.22
N VAL A 66 -7.00 -17.23 -1.54
CA VAL A 66 -5.98 -16.58 -0.71
C VAL A 66 -6.51 -16.28 0.69
N TRP A 67 -7.75 -15.83 0.78
CA TRP A 67 -8.40 -15.59 2.08
C TRP A 67 -8.49 -16.85 2.94
N ARG A 68 -8.63 -18.01 2.30
CA ARG A 68 -8.62 -19.32 2.97
C ARG A 68 -7.20 -19.82 3.29
N GLY A 69 -6.17 -19.13 2.85
CA GLY A 69 -4.77 -19.54 3.03
C GLY A 69 -4.25 -20.50 1.96
N GLU A 70 -4.92 -20.60 0.81
CA GLU A 70 -4.61 -21.53 -0.29
C GLU A 70 -3.67 -20.91 -1.34
N GLY A 71 -2.71 -20.04 -0.96
CA GLY A 71 -1.72 -19.52 -1.88
C GLY A 71 -1.52 -18.01 -1.85
N ASN A 72 -0.78 -17.50 -2.83
CA ASN A 72 -0.46 -16.09 -2.98
C ASN A 72 -1.34 -15.46 -4.08
N PHE A 73 -1.88 -14.29 -3.81
CA PHE A 73 -2.76 -13.57 -4.74
C PHE A 73 -2.07 -13.26 -6.08
N LEU A 74 -0.79 -12.91 -6.05
CA LEU A 74 0.01 -12.66 -7.25
C LEU A 74 0.09 -13.89 -8.15
N GLU A 75 0.36 -15.06 -7.58
CA GLU A 75 0.49 -16.32 -8.32
C GLU A 75 -0.84 -16.75 -8.95
N LEU A 76 -1.93 -16.64 -8.20
CA LEU A 76 -3.25 -16.96 -8.72
C LEU A 76 -3.68 -16.03 -9.85
N LEU A 77 -3.39 -14.73 -9.76
CA LEU A 77 -3.66 -13.79 -10.85
C LEU A 77 -2.84 -14.11 -12.10
N LYS A 78 -1.57 -14.51 -11.93
CA LYS A 78 -0.73 -14.95 -13.06
C LYS A 78 -1.16 -16.30 -13.65
N ALA A 79 -1.79 -17.17 -12.88
CA ALA A 79 -2.33 -18.43 -13.38
C ALA A 79 -3.65 -18.25 -14.14
N ASP A 80 -4.39 -17.19 -13.88
CA ASP A 80 -5.71 -16.93 -14.44
C ASP A 80 -5.63 -16.42 -15.90
N ALA A 81 -6.10 -17.24 -16.84
CA ALA A 81 -6.12 -16.92 -18.28
C ALA A 81 -7.02 -15.72 -18.62
N ASP A 82 -8.07 -15.48 -17.87
CA ASP A 82 -9.00 -14.38 -18.11
C ASP A 82 -8.39 -13.04 -17.67
N VAL A 83 -7.62 -13.03 -16.60
CA VAL A 83 -6.83 -11.84 -16.17
C VAL A 83 -5.75 -11.52 -17.21
N LYS A 84 -5.08 -12.53 -17.75
CA LYS A 84 -4.04 -12.37 -18.80
C LYS A 84 -4.55 -11.79 -20.12
N LYS A 85 -5.84 -11.83 -20.40
CA LYS A 85 -6.43 -11.16 -21.56
C LYS A 85 -6.36 -9.64 -21.46
N TYR A 86 -6.36 -9.10 -20.26
CA TYR A 86 -6.38 -7.65 -20.00
C TYR A 86 -5.05 -7.12 -19.47
N LEU A 87 -4.35 -7.89 -18.65
CA LEU A 87 -3.13 -7.47 -17.97
C LEU A 87 -1.97 -8.44 -18.29
N THR A 88 -0.80 -7.88 -18.56
CA THR A 88 0.43 -8.66 -18.67
C THR A 88 1.01 -8.97 -17.30
N ASP A 89 1.84 -10.02 -17.20
CA ASP A 89 2.49 -10.42 -15.94
C ASP A 89 3.31 -9.28 -15.33
N ALA A 90 3.99 -8.47 -16.17
CA ALA A 90 4.74 -7.29 -15.73
C ALA A 90 3.83 -6.18 -15.14
N GLU A 91 2.68 -5.92 -15.76
CA GLU A 91 1.72 -4.95 -15.26
C GLU A 91 1.10 -5.41 -13.93
N ILE A 92 0.89 -6.71 -13.75
CA ILE A 92 0.41 -7.27 -12.48
C ILE A 92 1.46 -7.04 -11.39
N GLU A 93 2.74 -7.35 -11.64
CA GLU A 93 3.83 -7.13 -10.68
C GLU A 93 3.95 -5.65 -10.27
N GLU A 94 3.84 -4.72 -11.22
CA GLU A 94 3.87 -3.28 -10.93
C GLU A 94 2.75 -2.86 -9.96
N ARG A 95 1.59 -3.53 -10.00
CA ARG A 95 0.48 -3.22 -9.08
C ARG A 95 0.74 -3.70 -7.64
N PHE A 96 1.68 -4.62 -7.45
CA PHE A 96 2.11 -5.11 -6.14
C PHE A 96 3.25 -4.30 -5.55
N ASP A 97 3.80 -3.33 -6.30
CA ASP A 97 4.83 -2.44 -5.77
C ASP A 97 4.26 -1.47 -4.72
N LEU A 98 4.77 -1.56 -3.50
CA LEU A 98 4.43 -0.67 -2.39
C LEU A 98 4.99 0.74 -2.59
N GLY A 99 6.07 0.90 -3.35
CA GLY A 99 6.69 2.19 -3.65
C GLY A 99 5.74 3.18 -4.32
N TYR A 100 4.75 2.68 -5.05
CA TYR A 100 3.71 3.52 -5.64
C TYR A 100 2.95 4.36 -4.61
N HIS A 101 2.66 3.80 -3.43
CA HIS A 101 1.91 4.51 -2.38
C HIS A 101 2.77 5.53 -1.63
N THR A 102 4.08 5.37 -1.65
CA THR A 102 5.03 6.25 -0.96
C THR A 102 5.74 7.23 -1.88
N LYS A 103 5.47 7.20 -3.20
CA LYS A 103 6.15 8.04 -4.19
C LYS A 103 6.03 9.55 -3.96
N HIS A 104 5.01 9.98 -3.26
CA HIS A 104 4.77 11.37 -2.88
C HIS A 104 5.02 11.65 -1.39
N ALA A 105 5.38 10.61 -0.61
CA ALA A 105 5.80 10.83 0.76
C ALA A 105 7.22 11.45 0.73
N PRO A 106 7.42 12.65 1.31
CA PRO A 106 8.77 13.15 1.48
C PRO A 106 9.50 12.15 2.37
N LEU A 107 10.47 11.47 1.80
CA LEU A 107 11.45 10.74 2.58
C LEU A 107 12.19 11.79 3.39
N CYS A 108 11.79 11.98 4.65
CA CYS A 108 12.71 12.50 5.65
C CYS A 108 13.62 11.32 6.02
N PRO A 109 14.83 11.21 5.48
CA PRO A 109 15.77 10.22 5.95
C PRO A 109 16.00 10.53 7.43
N SER A 110 15.76 9.56 8.30
CA SER A 110 16.15 9.67 9.72
C SER A 110 17.65 9.97 9.90
N ASP A 111 18.41 9.78 8.83
CA ASP A 111 19.86 9.93 8.75
C ASP A 111 20.28 11.20 7.96
N ALA A 112 19.35 12.08 7.62
CA ALA A 112 19.70 13.34 7.00
C ALA A 112 20.40 14.25 8.03
N PRO A 113 21.56 14.82 7.69
CA PRO A 113 22.23 15.76 8.56
C PRO A 113 21.27 16.93 8.91
N ALA A 114 21.41 17.49 10.10
CA ALA A 114 20.47 18.46 10.68
C ALA A 114 20.16 19.69 9.80
N ASP A 115 21.02 19.98 8.85
CA ASP A 115 20.89 21.02 7.83
C ASP A 115 19.97 20.64 6.64
N ALA A 116 19.78 19.35 6.38
CA ALA A 116 18.86 18.89 5.34
C ALA A 116 17.37 19.01 5.75
N ASN A 117 17.10 19.15 7.03
CA ASN A 117 15.73 19.27 7.58
C ASN A 117 15.05 20.61 7.22
N ALA A 118 15.81 21.62 6.79
CA ALA A 118 15.28 22.91 6.35
C ALA A 118 14.51 22.84 5.01
N HIS A 119 14.69 21.78 4.22
CA HIS A 119 14.06 21.61 2.92
C HIS A 119 12.76 20.79 2.97
N CYS A 120 12.46 20.13 4.10
CA CYS A 120 11.27 19.30 4.25
C CYS A 120 9.98 20.09 4.48
N THR A 121 10.06 21.41 4.67
CA THR A 121 8.91 22.26 5.03
C THR A 121 8.32 23.06 3.85
N ARG A 122 8.84 22.91 2.64
CA ARG A 122 8.36 23.67 1.49
C ARG A 122 7.77 22.77 0.41
N ALA A 123 6.46 22.52 0.50
CA ALA A 123 5.71 22.12 -0.68
C ALA A 123 5.72 23.29 -1.69
N PRO A 124 5.97 23.06 -3.00
CA PRO A 124 5.84 24.11 -3.99
C PRO A 124 4.40 24.59 -4.06
N PRO A 125 4.15 25.89 -4.21
CA PRO A 125 2.80 26.38 -4.47
C PRO A 125 2.34 25.85 -5.83
N SER A 126 1.09 25.40 -5.85
CA SER A 126 0.30 24.99 -7.02
C SER A 126 0.26 26.02 -8.12
#